data_3d86e9fba5a2ac7e077d3a655f408188
#
_entry.id   3d86e9fba5a2ac7e077d3a655f408188
#
_cell.length_a   1.000
_cell.length_b   1.000
_cell.length_c   1.000
_cell.angle_alpha   90.00
_cell.angle_beta   90.00
_cell.angle_gamma   90.00
#
_symmetry.space_group_name_H-M   'P 1'
#
loop_
_entity.id
_entity.type
_entity.pdbx_description
1 polymer ?
#
loop_
_entity_poly.entity_id
_entity_poly.type
_entity_poly.pdbx_seq_one_letter_code
_entity_poly.pdbx_strand_id
1 'polypeptide(L)'
;MPDQRPNPRNVIIVLDFCHAWSTLELERIMAFLTDDCFYHNIPMDPVTGTTAIRSFLEGFLGLASEAQFVVHHAAATGAGVVLTERTDRFKIKEKWVELPVMGIFELRDGKIANWRDYFDANPFNTQLAAASGGVANG
;
A
#
# COMPACT_ATOMS: atom_id res chain seq x y z
N MET A 1 24.79 -15.25 -14.91
CA MET A 1 24.10 -14.00 -14.52
C MET A 1 22.62 -14.22 -14.49
N PRO A 2 21.96 -13.77 -13.47
CA PRO A 2 20.50 -13.82 -13.49
C PRO A 2 19.98 -12.92 -14.61
N ASP A 3 18.81 -13.27 -15.13
CA ASP A 3 18.16 -12.48 -16.15
C ASP A 3 17.74 -11.16 -15.53
N GLN A 4 18.20 -10.05 -16.11
CA GLN A 4 17.92 -8.71 -15.62
C GLN A 4 16.68 -8.08 -16.30
N ARG A 5 16.08 -8.80 -17.25
CA ARG A 5 14.91 -8.24 -17.92
C ARG A 5 13.71 -8.17 -16.97
N PRO A 6 12.89 -7.11 -17.07
CA PRO A 6 11.68 -7.02 -16.27
C PRO A 6 10.74 -8.17 -16.59
N ASN A 7 10.08 -8.70 -15.56
CA ASN A 7 9.05 -9.71 -15.73
C ASN A 7 7.67 -9.01 -15.71
N PRO A 8 6.96 -8.96 -16.84
CA PRO A 8 5.67 -8.27 -16.89
C PRO A 8 4.63 -8.88 -15.96
N ARG A 9 4.80 -10.15 -15.59
CA ARG A 9 3.91 -10.81 -14.65
C ARG A 9 3.95 -10.13 -13.28
N ASN A 10 5.11 -9.65 -12.86
CA ASN A 10 5.26 -8.97 -11.58
C ASN A 10 4.46 -7.67 -11.54
N VAL A 11 4.40 -6.93 -12.66
CA VAL A 11 3.58 -5.72 -12.74
C VAL A 11 2.10 -6.08 -12.54
N ILE A 12 1.64 -7.14 -13.18
CA ILE A 12 0.25 -7.59 -13.08
C ILE A 12 -0.08 -7.95 -11.63
N ILE A 13 0.80 -8.67 -10.95
CA ILE A 13 0.61 -9.04 -9.54
C ILE A 13 0.45 -7.78 -8.67
N VAL A 14 1.31 -6.80 -8.87
CA VAL A 14 1.26 -5.56 -8.07
C VAL A 14 -0.01 -4.76 -8.41
N LEU A 15 -0.42 -4.68 -9.67
CA LEU A 15 -1.66 -4.02 -10.05
C LEU A 15 -2.86 -4.71 -9.42
N ASP A 16 -2.87 -6.04 -9.41
CA ASP A 16 -3.93 -6.82 -8.77
C ASP A 16 -3.96 -6.58 -7.26
N PHE A 17 -2.78 -6.47 -6.64
CA PHE A 17 -2.68 -6.14 -5.22
C PHE A 17 -3.28 -4.75 -4.95
N CYS A 18 -2.93 -3.75 -5.74
CA CYS A 18 -3.47 -2.40 -5.58
C CYS A 18 -4.99 -2.40 -5.76
N HIS A 19 -5.48 -3.16 -6.73
CA HIS A 19 -6.92 -3.26 -6.97
C HIS A 19 -7.64 -3.96 -5.81
N ALA A 20 -6.99 -4.93 -5.16
CA ALA A 20 -7.57 -5.66 -4.03
C ALA A 20 -7.95 -4.75 -2.87
N TRP A 21 -7.30 -3.59 -2.74
CA TRP A 21 -7.63 -2.64 -1.68
C TRP A 21 -9.05 -2.10 -1.79
N SER A 22 -9.61 -2.06 -3.00
CA SER A 22 -10.97 -1.59 -3.21
C SER A 22 -12.02 -2.52 -2.59
N THR A 23 -11.65 -3.74 -2.24
CA THR A 23 -12.59 -4.68 -1.60
C THR A 23 -12.66 -4.48 -0.10
N LEU A 24 -11.70 -3.82 0.52
CA LEU A 24 -11.53 -3.70 1.97
C LEU A 24 -11.44 -5.06 2.67
N GLU A 25 -11.17 -6.12 1.92
CA GLU A 25 -11.08 -7.46 2.48
C GLU A 25 -9.64 -7.77 2.86
N LEU A 26 -9.36 -7.72 4.15
CA LEU A 26 -8.01 -7.91 4.68
C LEU A 26 -7.34 -9.19 4.17
N GLU A 27 -8.08 -10.30 4.16
CA GLU A 27 -7.48 -11.57 3.73
C GLU A 27 -7.09 -11.56 2.25
N ARG A 28 -7.85 -10.86 1.44
CA ARG A 28 -7.54 -10.72 0.02
C ARG A 28 -6.26 -9.93 -0.21
N ILE A 29 -6.06 -8.88 0.59
CA ILE A 29 -4.84 -8.08 0.55
C ILE A 29 -3.65 -8.91 1.07
N MET A 30 -3.82 -9.56 2.21
CA MET A 30 -2.75 -10.35 2.84
C MET A 30 -2.28 -11.51 1.97
N ALA A 31 -3.17 -12.06 1.14
CA ALA A 31 -2.82 -13.20 0.28
C ALA A 31 -1.72 -12.89 -0.73
N PHE A 32 -1.46 -11.61 -1.01
CA PHE A 32 -0.40 -11.21 -1.94
C PHE A 32 0.98 -11.17 -1.28
N LEU A 33 1.06 -11.27 0.05
CA LEU A 33 2.29 -11.03 0.80
C LEU A 33 2.96 -12.35 1.20
N THR A 34 4.30 -12.35 1.25
CA THR A 34 5.02 -13.49 1.84
C THR A 34 4.86 -13.46 3.35
N ASP A 35 5.09 -14.60 4.00
CA ASP A 35 4.96 -14.71 5.47
C ASP A 35 5.92 -13.78 6.21
N ASP A 36 7.08 -13.50 5.61
CA ASP A 36 8.10 -12.64 6.19
C ASP A 36 8.12 -11.25 5.56
N CYS A 37 7.05 -10.82 4.92
CA CYS A 37 7.01 -9.55 4.22
C CYS A 37 7.46 -8.38 5.10
N PHE A 38 8.28 -7.50 4.52
CA PHE A 38 8.70 -6.27 5.15
C PHE A 38 7.85 -5.14 4.56
N TYR A 39 7.14 -4.40 5.41
CA TYR A 39 6.26 -3.32 5.00
C TYR A 39 6.68 -2.02 5.70
N HIS A 40 6.98 -1.00 4.93
CA HIS A 40 7.48 0.26 5.47
C HIS A 40 6.79 1.45 4.80
N ASN A 41 5.92 2.10 5.54
CA ASN A 41 5.49 3.45 5.20
C ASN A 41 6.62 4.36 5.66
N ILE A 42 7.36 4.93 4.74
CA ILE A 42 8.64 5.57 5.03
C ILE A 42 8.59 6.59 6.17
N PRO A 43 7.54 7.43 6.31
CA PRO A 43 7.46 8.35 7.45
C PRO A 43 7.28 7.66 8.82
N MET A 44 7.01 6.35 8.84
CA MET A 44 6.71 5.61 10.06
C MET A 44 7.68 4.45 10.23
N ASP A 45 7.63 3.79 11.38
CA ASP A 45 8.46 2.61 11.61
C ASP A 45 8.00 1.44 10.73
N PRO A 46 8.93 0.58 10.27
CA PRO A 46 8.55 -0.58 9.47
C PRO A 46 7.85 -1.66 10.31
N VAL A 47 7.11 -2.50 9.61
CA VAL A 47 6.39 -3.63 10.19
C VAL A 47 6.81 -4.88 9.44
N THR A 48 7.19 -5.94 10.13
CA THR A 48 7.67 -7.17 9.49
C THR A 48 6.84 -8.38 9.89
N GLY A 49 6.51 -9.19 8.89
CA GLY A 49 5.79 -10.44 9.07
C GLY A 49 4.28 -10.27 9.03
N THR A 50 3.59 -11.34 8.61
CA THR A 50 2.16 -11.26 8.37
C THR A 50 1.33 -10.94 9.61
N THR A 51 1.74 -11.45 10.78
CA THR A 51 0.98 -11.17 12.01
C THR A 51 0.96 -9.68 12.33
N ALA A 52 2.13 -9.04 12.29
CA ALA A 52 2.24 -7.61 12.59
C ALA A 52 1.61 -6.74 11.49
N ILE A 53 1.79 -7.12 10.22
CA ILE A 53 1.19 -6.39 9.10
C ILE A 53 -0.33 -6.49 9.16
N ARG A 54 -0.86 -7.68 9.47
CA ARG A 54 -2.29 -7.89 9.59
C ARG A 54 -2.89 -6.97 10.67
N SER A 55 -2.26 -6.91 11.83
CA SER A 55 -2.71 -6.03 12.90
C SER A 55 -2.73 -4.57 12.49
N PHE A 56 -1.67 -4.14 11.81
CA PHE A 56 -1.58 -2.75 11.34
C PHE A 56 -2.69 -2.44 10.32
N LEU A 57 -2.85 -3.30 9.33
CA LEU A 57 -3.83 -3.08 8.26
C LEU A 57 -5.26 -3.20 8.78
N GLU A 58 -5.50 -4.11 9.71
CA GLU A 58 -6.83 -4.28 10.30
C GLU A 58 -7.28 -3.01 10.99
N GLY A 59 -6.41 -2.38 11.76
CA GLY A 59 -6.71 -1.12 12.41
C GLY A 59 -7.01 0.00 11.41
N PHE A 60 -6.23 0.07 10.34
CA PHE A 60 -6.41 1.10 9.34
C PHE A 60 -7.66 0.87 8.48
N LEU A 61 -7.87 -0.35 8.02
CA LEU A 61 -9.04 -0.69 7.18
C LEU A 61 -10.35 -0.50 7.94
N GLY A 62 -10.31 -0.66 9.26
CA GLY A 62 -11.49 -0.43 10.09
C GLY A 62 -11.97 1.01 10.10
N LEU A 63 -11.14 1.95 9.66
CA LEU A 63 -11.53 3.36 9.62
C LEU A 63 -12.20 3.75 8.30
N ALA A 64 -11.99 2.97 7.24
CA ALA A 64 -12.42 3.34 5.90
C ALA A 64 -13.67 2.59 5.46
N SER A 65 -14.62 3.29 4.83
CA SER A 65 -15.78 2.67 4.22
C SER A 65 -15.55 2.37 2.74
N GLU A 66 -14.58 3.02 2.13
CA GLU A 66 -14.16 2.74 0.75
C GLU A 66 -12.66 3.00 0.65
N ALA A 67 -12.01 2.32 -0.27
CA ALA A 67 -10.60 2.52 -0.55
C ALA A 67 -10.33 2.34 -2.05
N GLN A 68 -9.35 3.06 -2.55
CA GLN A 68 -8.90 2.94 -3.93
C GLN A 68 -7.43 3.26 -3.99
N PHE A 69 -6.65 2.34 -4.56
CA PHE A 69 -5.26 2.65 -4.93
C PHE A 69 -5.28 2.93 -6.43
N VAL A 70 -5.27 4.20 -6.80
CA VAL A 70 -5.31 4.60 -8.21
C VAL A 70 -3.89 4.63 -8.74
N VAL A 71 -3.54 3.67 -9.58
CA VAL A 71 -2.19 3.56 -10.15
C VAL A 71 -2.13 4.41 -11.41
N HIS A 72 -1.29 5.43 -11.40
CA HIS A 72 -1.09 6.30 -12.57
C HIS A 72 -0.04 5.71 -13.49
N HIS A 73 1.04 5.19 -12.93
CA HIS A 73 2.13 4.58 -13.68
C HIS A 73 2.70 3.40 -12.91
N ALA A 74 3.10 2.37 -13.61
CA ALA A 74 3.77 1.22 -13.02
C ALA A 74 4.87 0.75 -13.97
N ALA A 75 5.99 0.37 -13.41
CA ALA A 75 7.13 -0.13 -14.18
C ALA A 75 7.86 -1.21 -13.40
N ALA A 76 8.39 -2.19 -14.11
CA ALA A 76 9.21 -3.23 -13.51
C ALA A 76 10.67 -3.00 -13.87
N THR A 77 11.54 -3.32 -12.93
CA THR A 77 12.97 -3.45 -13.21
C THR A 77 13.33 -4.93 -13.10
N GLY A 78 14.58 -5.30 -13.33
CA GLY A 78 15.04 -6.66 -13.09
C GLY A 78 15.00 -7.02 -11.62
N ALA A 79 15.24 -8.28 -11.31
CA ALA A 79 15.29 -8.79 -9.93
C ALA A 79 13.97 -8.68 -9.15
N GLY A 80 12.86 -8.73 -9.86
CA GLY A 80 11.56 -8.81 -9.21
C GLY A 80 11.05 -7.51 -8.61
N VAL A 81 11.56 -6.36 -9.06
CA VAL A 81 11.18 -5.07 -8.49
C VAL A 81 10.13 -4.38 -9.37
N VAL A 82 9.09 -3.85 -8.74
CA VAL A 82 8.03 -3.08 -9.42
C VAL A 82 7.88 -1.74 -8.69
N LEU A 83 7.80 -0.65 -9.48
CA LEU A 83 7.56 0.67 -8.94
C LEU A 83 6.19 1.17 -9.40
N THR A 84 5.52 1.93 -8.53
CA THR A 84 4.22 2.52 -8.86
C THR A 84 4.18 3.98 -8.45
N GLU A 85 3.51 4.79 -9.27
CA GLU A 85 3.09 6.12 -8.85
C GLU A 85 1.57 6.03 -8.67
N ARG A 86 1.08 6.36 -7.48
CA ARG A 86 -0.33 6.16 -7.12
C ARG A 86 -0.91 7.37 -6.41
N THR A 87 -2.23 7.41 -6.41
CA THR A 87 -2.98 8.15 -5.40
C THR A 87 -3.77 7.13 -4.59
N ASP A 88 -3.45 7.00 -3.31
CA ASP A 88 -4.17 6.12 -2.41
C ASP A 88 -5.32 6.93 -1.80
N ARG A 89 -6.55 6.45 -1.97
CA ARG A 89 -7.75 7.16 -1.54
C ARG A 89 -8.51 6.33 -0.52
N PHE A 90 -8.96 6.98 0.55
CA PHE A 90 -9.74 6.32 1.60
C PHE A 90 -10.92 7.21 1.98
N LYS A 91 -12.11 6.62 2.06
CA LYS A 91 -13.28 7.35 2.54
C LYS A 91 -13.44 7.08 4.03
N ILE A 92 -13.27 8.11 4.83
CA ILE A 92 -13.32 8.02 6.29
C ILE A 92 -14.39 9.01 6.77
N LYS A 93 -15.43 8.50 7.42
CA LYS A 93 -16.54 9.31 7.89
C LYS A 93 -17.08 10.22 6.78
N GLU A 94 -17.36 9.62 5.63
CA GLU A 94 -17.94 10.29 4.46
C GLU A 94 -17.02 11.29 3.77
N LYS A 95 -15.78 11.43 4.18
CA LYS A 95 -14.81 12.32 3.53
C LYS A 95 -13.69 11.52 2.90
N TRP A 96 -13.28 11.93 1.70
CA TRP A 96 -12.17 11.28 1.02
C TRP A 96 -10.85 11.88 1.49
N VAL A 97 -9.93 11.00 1.84
CA VAL A 97 -8.55 11.31 2.15
C VAL A 97 -7.72 10.81 0.97
N GLU A 98 -6.88 11.67 0.41
CA GLU A 98 -6.07 11.32 -0.76
C GLU A 98 -4.60 11.50 -0.47
N LEU A 99 -3.80 10.50 -0.84
CA LEU A 99 -2.38 10.46 -0.54
C LEU A 99 -1.59 10.11 -1.78
N PRO A 100 -0.78 11.06 -2.30
CA PRO A 100 0.17 10.71 -3.37
C PRO A 100 1.28 9.81 -2.83
N VAL A 101 1.55 8.71 -3.51
CA VAL A 101 2.52 7.71 -3.06
C VAL A 101 3.39 7.24 -4.22
N MET A 102 4.71 7.15 -3.97
CA MET A 102 5.59 6.35 -4.80
C MET A 102 5.87 5.07 -4.05
N GLY A 103 5.45 3.95 -4.61
CA GLY A 103 5.61 2.65 -3.97
C GLY A 103 6.60 1.77 -4.69
N ILE A 104 7.34 0.96 -3.94
CA ILE A 104 8.25 -0.02 -4.52
C ILE A 104 7.97 -1.38 -3.88
N PHE A 105 7.91 -2.40 -4.73
CA PHE A 105 7.57 -3.76 -4.33
C PHE A 105 8.66 -4.70 -4.83
N GLU A 106 9.14 -5.57 -3.95
CA GLU A 106 10.07 -6.62 -4.35
C GLU A 106 9.37 -7.95 -4.20
N LEU A 107 9.30 -8.71 -5.29
CA LEU A 107 8.54 -9.96 -5.33
C LEU A 107 9.48 -11.15 -5.22
N ARG A 108 8.99 -12.19 -4.57
CA ARG A 108 9.68 -13.47 -4.45
C ARG A 108 8.64 -14.56 -4.72
N ASP A 109 8.88 -15.34 -5.77
CA ASP A 109 7.99 -16.45 -6.15
C ASP A 109 6.53 -16.01 -6.31
N GLY A 110 6.33 -14.86 -6.95
CA GLY A 110 5.00 -14.36 -7.26
C GLY A 110 4.27 -13.70 -6.10
N LYS A 111 4.96 -13.46 -4.98
CA LYS A 111 4.38 -12.76 -3.84
C LYS A 111 5.25 -11.58 -3.42
N ILE A 112 4.63 -10.60 -2.79
CA ILE A 112 5.31 -9.39 -2.35
C ILE A 112 6.06 -9.69 -1.06
N ALA A 113 7.40 -9.60 -1.11
CA ALA A 113 8.26 -9.85 0.03
C ALA A 113 8.73 -8.56 0.69
N ASN A 114 8.67 -7.45 -0.04
CA ASN A 114 9.10 -6.17 0.48
C ASN A 114 8.21 -5.11 -0.16
N TRP A 115 7.66 -4.21 0.66
CA TRP A 115 6.72 -3.19 0.21
C TRP A 115 7.05 -1.91 0.97
N ARG A 116 7.48 -0.89 0.23
CA ARG A 116 7.83 0.40 0.82
C ARG A 116 7.06 1.50 0.09
N ASP A 117 6.38 2.33 0.85
CA ASP A 117 5.63 3.47 0.32
C ASP A 117 6.26 4.78 0.78
N TYR A 118 6.56 5.65 -0.16
CA TYR A 118 7.18 6.96 0.07
C TYR A 118 6.14 8.04 -0.10
N PHE A 119 5.87 8.77 0.94
CA PHE A 119 4.88 9.85 0.91
C PHE A 119 5.15 10.89 1.99
N ASP A 120 4.51 12.05 1.85
CA ASP A 120 4.59 13.10 2.86
C ASP A 120 3.45 12.88 3.86
N ALA A 121 3.78 12.69 5.11
CA ALA A 121 2.79 12.42 6.16
C ALA A 121 1.96 13.65 6.54
N ASN A 122 2.50 14.86 6.36
CA ASN A 122 1.81 16.07 6.82
C ASN A 122 0.43 16.31 6.17
N PRO A 123 0.31 16.37 4.85
CA PRO A 123 -1.00 16.54 4.24
C PRO A 123 -1.94 15.37 4.52
N PHE A 124 -1.40 14.16 4.65
CA PHE A 124 -2.20 12.99 4.98
C PHE A 124 -2.79 13.12 6.39
N ASN A 125 -1.95 13.47 7.37
CA ASN A 125 -2.39 13.62 8.76
C ASN A 125 -3.42 14.74 8.90
N THR A 126 -3.26 15.84 8.16
CA THR A 126 -4.21 16.95 8.16
C THR A 126 -5.57 16.50 7.64
N GLN A 127 -5.60 15.79 6.52
CA GLN A 127 -6.84 15.28 5.95
C GLN A 127 -7.50 14.26 6.87
N LEU A 128 -6.70 13.38 7.47
CA LEU A 128 -7.20 12.33 8.35
C LEU A 128 -7.86 12.94 9.59
N ALA A 129 -7.25 13.95 10.19
CA ALA A 129 -7.83 14.64 11.33
C ALA A 129 -9.14 15.33 10.96
N ALA A 130 -9.20 15.98 9.81
CA ALA A 130 -10.41 16.65 9.35
C ALA A 130 -11.53 15.63 9.06
N ALA A 131 -11.19 14.50 8.43
CA ALA A 131 -12.15 13.47 8.11
C ALA A 131 -12.71 12.80 9.35
N SER A 132 -11.86 12.66 10.38
CA SER A 132 -12.28 12.05 11.64
C SER A 132 -13.10 13.00 12.52
N GLY A 133 -13.32 14.24 12.08
CA GLY A 133 -14.02 15.22 12.85
C GLY A 133 -13.19 15.76 13.98
N GLY A 134 -11.98 15.51 13.99
CA GLY A 134 -11.14 15.88 14.96
C GLY A 134 -10.70 17.23 14.74
N VAL A 135 -11.30 18.08 15.24
CA VAL A 135 -10.96 19.23 15.10
C VAL A 135 -9.89 19.65 15.63
N ALA A 136 -9.33 20.02 15.12
CA ALA A 136 -8.32 20.21 15.59
C ALA A 136 -8.31 21.21 16.39
N ASN A 137 -8.57 21.43 16.74
CA ASN A 137 -8.60 22.07 17.46
C ASN A 137 -7.97 22.54 18.09
N GLY A 138 -7.86 22.48 17.85
CA GLY A 138 -7.44 22.94 18.42
C GLY A 138 -7.13 23.14 18.73
#